data_efbba3585a341860c48c9a4332c5ae8f
#
_entry.id   efbba3585a341860c48c9a4332c5ae8f
#
_cell.length_a   1.000
_cell.length_b   1.000
_cell.length_c   1.000
_cell.angle_alpha   90.00
_cell.angle_beta   90.00
_cell.angle_gamma   90.00
#
_symmetry.space_group_name_H-M   'P 1'
#
loop_
_entity.id
_entity.type
_entity.pdbx_description
1 polymer ?
#
loop_
_entity_poly.entity_id
_entity_poly.type
_entity_poly.pdbx_seq_one_letter_code
_entity_poly.pdbx_strand_id
1 'polypeptide(L)'
;LTFNGNCEEAFNFYKSVFGGEFPYVGKFKDMPQDDENCKQMSEADGNKIMHVSLPISKETSLMGSDTIGEWASHFNEGNNYSISIHAASKDEADKLFNGLSAGGQITMPMNQTFWGSYFGMFTDKFGIHWMVNFDLQPKN
;
A
#
# COMPACT_ATOMS: atom_id res chain seq x y z
N LEU A 1 -1.04 -6.25 1.00
CA LEU A 1 0.35 -5.97 0.62
C LEU A 1 1.31 -6.71 1.54
N THR A 2 2.43 -7.17 1.00
CA THR A 2 3.44 -7.89 1.77
C THR A 2 4.79 -7.16 1.62
N PHE A 3 5.49 -7.01 2.73
CA PHE A 3 6.77 -6.31 2.80
C PHE A 3 7.80 -7.20 3.50
N ASN A 4 9.06 -6.93 3.23
CA ASN A 4 10.16 -7.67 3.85
C ASN A 4 10.85 -6.80 4.92
N GLY A 5 10.09 -6.41 5.95
CA GLY A 5 10.57 -5.70 7.12
C GLY A 5 10.25 -4.21 7.18
N ASN A 6 9.69 -3.62 6.11
CA ASN A 6 9.39 -2.19 6.03
C ASN A 6 7.89 -1.85 5.93
N CYS A 7 7.02 -2.76 6.38
CA CYS A 7 5.57 -2.56 6.33
C CYS A 7 5.12 -1.33 7.13
N GLU A 8 5.66 -1.12 8.34
CA GLU A 8 5.29 0.03 9.19
C GLU A 8 5.61 1.36 8.50
N GLU A 9 6.81 1.48 7.93
CA GLU A 9 7.24 2.66 7.19
C GLU A 9 6.34 2.91 5.97
N ALA A 10 6.03 1.87 5.20
CA ALA A 10 5.17 1.96 4.04
C ALA A 10 3.75 2.42 4.42
N PHE A 11 3.16 1.83 5.45
CA PHE A 11 1.80 2.19 5.88
C PHE A 11 1.72 3.57 6.53
N ASN A 12 2.74 4.02 7.23
CA ASN A 12 2.82 5.41 7.69
C ASN A 12 2.86 6.39 6.51
N PHE A 13 3.57 6.04 5.45
CA PHE A 13 3.59 6.81 4.21
C PHE A 13 2.20 6.84 3.56
N TYR A 14 1.53 5.69 3.40
CA TYR A 14 0.17 5.64 2.84
C TYR A 14 -0.83 6.43 3.68
N LYS A 15 -0.74 6.34 4.99
CA LYS A 15 -1.57 7.14 5.91
C LYS A 15 -1.35 8.64 5.70
N SER A 16 -0.12 9.07 5.46
CA SER A 16 0.20 10.49 5.20
C SER A 16 -0.46 11.02 3.93
N VAL A 17 -0.72 10.15 2.95
CA VAL A 17 -1.36 10.51 1.68
C VAL A 17 -2.89 10.39 1.75
N PHE A 18 -3.39 9.24 2.23
CA PHE A 18 -4.83 8.99 2.28
C PHE A 18 -5.52 9.63 3.50
N GLY A 19 -4.78 9.89 4.57
CA GLY A 19 -5.33 10.37 5.83
C GLY A 19 -5.94 9.23 6.64
N GLY A 20 -6.69 9.60 7.68
CA GLY A 20 -7.35 8.63 8.56
C GLY A 20 -6.46 8.06 9.64
N GLU A 21 -6.92 6.98 10.26
CA GLU A 21 -6.23 6.27 11.32
C GLU A 21 -6.20 4.77 11.02
N PHE A 22 -5.27 4.06 11.65
CA PHE A 22 -5.25 2.61 11.58
C PHE A 22 -6.26 2.04 12.59
N PRO A 23 -7.35 1.37 12.15
CA PRO A 23 -8.22 0.68 13.09
C PRO A 23 -7.55 -0.51 13.76
N TYR A 24 -6.52 -1.06 13.13
CA TYR A 24 -5.74 -2.15 13.69
C TYR A 24 -4.29 -2.09 13.24
N VAL A 25 -3.38 -2.27 14.20
CA VAL A 25 -1.94 -2.53 13.97
C VAL A 25 -1.51 -3.57 14.98
N GLY A 26 -1.04 -4.72 14.50
CA GLY A 26 -0.50 -5.78 15.34
C GLY A 26 0.94 -6.12 14.94
N LYS A 27 1.79 -6.34 15.92
CA LYS A 27 3.17 -6.82 15.72
C LYS A 27 3.25 -8.31 16.04
N PHE A 28 4.25 -8.97 15.49
CA PHE A 28 4.42 -10.41 15.72
C PHE A 28 4.60 -10.74 17.21
N LYS A 29 5.26 -9.87 17.98
CA LYS A 29 5.40 -10.04 19.43
C LYS A 29 4.09 -9.99 20.20
N ASP A 30 3.03 -9.46 19.60
CA ASP A 30 1.69 -9.37 20.21
C ASP A 30 0.90 -10.68 20.09
N MET A 31 1.44 -11.67 19.37
CA MET A 31 0.84 -13.00 19.25
C MET A 31 0.80 -13.70 20.62
N PRO A 32 -0.18 -14.63 20.85
CA PRO A 32 -0.22 -15.43 22.09
C PRO A 32 1.09 -16.14 22.34
N GLN A 33 1.57 -16.11 23.59
CA GLN A 33 2.88 -16.66 23.99
C GLN A 33 2.97 -18.19 23.93
N ASP A 34 1.86 -18.86 23.86
CA ASP A 34 1.74 -20.32 23.69
C ASP A 34 1.84 -20.76 22.22
N ASP A 35 1.88 -19.83 21.28
CA ASP A 35 2.17 -20.15 19.87
C ASP A 35 3.66 -20.49 19.73
N GLU A 36 3.96 -21.67 19.19
CA GLU A 36 5.34 -22.14 18.98
C GLU A 36 6.16 -21.18 18.10
N ASN A 37 5.50 -20.51 17.18
CA ASN A 37 6.15 -19.50 16.30
C ASN A 37 6.62 -18.28 17.09
N CYS A 38 5.96 -17.95 18.20
CA CYS A 38 6.32 -16.83 19.05
C CYS A 38 7.58 -17.11 19.89
N LYS A 39 7.81 -18.37 20.25
CA LYS A 39 8.94 -18.77 21.14
C LYS A 39 10.31 -18.73 20.47
N GLN A 40 10.36 -18.80 19.15
CA GLN A 40 11.60 -18.85 18.36
C GLN A 40 11.92 -17.54 17.64
N MET A 41 11.12 -16.52 17.90
CA MET A 41 11.19 -15.25 17.19
C MET A 41 12.29 -14.35 17.79
N SER A 42 13.12 -13.75 16.94
CA SER A 42 14.06 -12.71 17.35
C SER A 42 13.31 -11.45 17.77
N GLU A 43 13.95 -10.59 18.58
CA GLU A 43 13.38 -9.29 18.96
C GLU A 43 13.09 -8.43 17.72
N ALA A 44 14.00 -8.44 16.74
CA ALA A 44 13.84 -7.71 15.48
C ALA A 44 12.59 -8.17 14.72
N ASP A 45 12.37 -9.48 14.61
CA ASP A 45 11.18 -10.03 13.95
C ASP A 45 9.91 -9.77 14.75
N GLY A 46 9.99 -9.81 16.08
CA GLY A 46 8.87 -9.49 16.95
C GLY A 46 8.34 -8.08 16.80
N ASN A 47 9.19 -7.14 16.43
CA ASN A 47 8.82 -5.73 16.20
C ASN A 47 8.24 -5.46 14.81
N LYS A 48 8.31 -6.40 13.88
CA LYS A 48 7.75 -6.28 12.55
C LYS A 48 6.21 -6.41 12.57
N ILE A 49 5.57 -5.91 11.53
CA ILE A 49 4.11 -5.87 11.43
C ILE A 49 3.56 -7.25 11.04
N MET A 50 2.76 -7.82 11.93
CA MET A 50 1.97 -9.02 11.64
C MET A 50 0.76 -8.67 10.76
N HIS A 51 0.08 -7.58 11.08
CA HIS A 51 -1.06 -7.09 10.32
C HIS A 51 -1.32 -5.62 10.60
N VAL A 52 -1.59 -4.86 9.53
CA VAL A 52 -2.04 -3.47 9.61
C VAL A 52 -3.17 -3.26 8.61
N SER A 53 -4.13 -2.42 8.98
CA SER A 53 -5.25 -2.04 8.13
C SER A 53 -5.35 -0.51 8.07
N LEU A 54 -5.56 0.02 6.87
CA LEU A 54 -5.77 1.45 6.61
C LEU A 54 -6.97 1.61 5.68
N PRO A 55 -8.11 2.12 6.16
CA PRO A 55 -9.23 2.46 5.27
C PRO A 55 -8.82 3.60 4.33
N ILE A 56 -9.04 3.40 3.03
CA ILE A 56 -8.76 4.40 2.00
C ILE A 56 -10.03 4.93 1.34
N SER A 57 -11.16 4.26 1.58
CA SER A 57 -12.51 4.71 1.20
C SER A 57 -13.52 4.06 2.14
N LYS A 58 -14.81 4.34 1.93
CA LYS A 58 -15.88 3.75 2.75
C LYS A 58 -15.92 2.22 2.68
N GLU A 59 -15.53 1.66 1.54
CA GLU A 59 -15.67 0.23 1.26
C GLU A 59 -14.35 -0.50 1.09
N THR A 60 -13.23 0.23 1.09
CA THR A 60 -11.93 -0.37 0.78
C THR A 60 -10.88 -0.01 1.82
N SER A 61 -10.16 -1.03 2.26
CA SER A 61 -9.00 -0.87 3.15
C SER A 61 -7.76 -1.48 2.49
N LEU A 62 -6.64 -0.80 2.63
CA LEU A 62 -5.33 -1.41 2.40
C LEU A 62 -4.98 -2.24 3.63
N MET A 63 -4.47 -3.43 3.42
CA MET A 63 -3.96 -4.31 4.46
C MET A 63 -2.54 -4.70 4.14
N GLY A 64 -1.72 -4.86 5.16
CA GLY A 64 -0.33 -5.22 4.97
C GLY A 64 0.26 -6.04 6.10
N SER A 65 1.35 -6.69 5.79
CA SER A 65 2.15 -7.46 6.74
C SER A 65 3.60 -7.53 6.28
N ASP A 66 4.48 -7.81 7.23
CA ASP A 66 5.87 -8.15 6.94
C ASP A 66 6.03 -9.67 6.85
N THR A 67 7.04 -10.11 6.11
CA THR A 67 7.53 -11.48 6.15
C THR A 67 8.59 -11.61 7.22
N ILE A 68 8.60 -12.75 7.92
CA ILE A 68 9.61 -13.08 8.92
C ILE A 68 10.05 -14.55 8.77
N GLY A 69 11.19 -14.91 9.33
CA GLY A 69 11.67 -16.28 9.37
C GLY A 69 11.78 -16.90 7.98
N GLU A 70 11.26 -18.10 7.81
CA GLU A 70 11.25 -18.82 6.54
C GLU A 70 10.48 -18.10 5.43
N TRP A 71 9.43 -17.34 5.79
CA TRP A 71 8.63 -16.59 4.83
C TRP A 71 9.43 -15.48 4.14
N ALA A 72 10.43 -14.93 4.83
CA ALA A 72 11.28 -13.88 4.28
C ALA A 72 12.09 -14.37 3.08
N SER A 73 12.49 -15.65 3.06
CA SER A 73 13.24 -16.24 1.94
C SER A 73 12.39 -16.46 0.70
N HIS A 74 11.06 -16.48 0.84
CA HIS A 74 10.11 -16.62 -0.27
C HIS A 74 9.57 -15.28 -0.75
N PHE A 75 9.96 -14.17 -0.10
CA PHE A 75 9.53 -12.84 -0.52
C PHE A 75 10.08 -12.51 -1.91
N ASN A 76 9.19 -12.07 -2.81
CA ASN A 76 9.55 -11.68 -4.16
C ASN A 76 8.71 -10.49 -4.60
N GLU A 77 9.36 -9.39 -4.92
CA GLU A 77 8.69 -8.23 -5.52
C GLU A 77 8.41 -8.53 -6.99
N GLY A 78 7.17 -8.35 -7.41
CA GLY A 78 6.73 -8.56 -8.78
C GLY A 78 6.15 -7.29 -9.39
N ASN A 79 5.82 -7.34 -10.66
CA ASN A 79 5.23 -6.22 -11.40
C ASN A 79 4.02 -6.61 -12.26
N ASN A 80 3.42 -7.77 -11.99
CA ASN A 80 2.27 -8.26 -12.74
C ASN A 80 0.93 -7.89 -12.10
N TYR A 81 0.90 -6.78 -11.36
CA TYR A 81 -0.30 -6.24 -10.73
C TYR A 81 -0.21 -4.72 -10.62
N SER A 82 -1.34 -4.06 -10.39
CA SER A 82 -1.41 -2.67 -9.97
C SER A 82 -2.65 -2.47 -9.10
N ILE A 83 -2.55 -1.59 -8.12
CA ILE A 83 -3.70 -1.13 -7.36
C ILE A 83 -4.27 0.07 -8.09
N SER A 84 -5.53 0.00 -8.49
CA SER A 84 -6.21 1.09 -9.19
C SER A 84 -7.04 1.92 -8.22
N ILE A 85 -6.84 3.23 -8.24
CA ILE A 85 -7.61 4.19 -7.45
C ILE A 85 -8.48 4.99 -8.41
N HIS A 86 -9.79 5.02 -8.13
CA HIS A 86 -10.72 5.92 -8.81
C HIS A 86 -10.92 7.16 -7.95
N ALA A 87 -10.42 8.30 -8.42
CA ALA A 87 -10.56 9.57 -7.74
C ALA A 87 -11.94 10.18 -8.01
N ALA A 88 -12.44 10.96 -7.05
CA ALA A 88 -13.72 11.66 -7.15
C ALA A 88 -13.62 12.96 -7.95
N SER A 89 -12.41 13.48 -8.14
CA SER A 89 -12.15 14.72 -8.89
C SER A 89 -10.75 14.67 -9.50
N LYS A 90 -10.51 15.56 -10.44
CA LYS A 90 -9.20 15.75 -11.05
C LYS A 90 -8.16 16.20 -10.02
N ASP A 91 -8.55 17.10 -9.10
CA ASP A 91 -7.67 17.59 -8.03
C ASP A 91 -7.29 16.47 -7.06
N GLU A 92 -8.24 15.60 -6.70
CA GLU A 92 -7.95 14.42 -5.88
C GLU A 92 -7.02 13.46 -6.60
N ALA A 93 -7.24 13.22 -7.90
CA ALA A 93 -6.36 12.38 -8.72
C ALA A 93 -4.92 12.90 -8.69
N ASP A 94 -4.72 14.20 -8.89
CA ASP A 94 -3.39 14.82 -8.85
C ASP A 94 -2.76 14.71 -7.45
N LYS A 95 -3.54 14.94 -6.39
CA LYS A 95 -3.07 14.85 -5.01
C LYS A 95 -2.60 13.44 -4.68
N LEU A 96 -3.38 12.43 -5.00
CA LEU A 96 -3.03 11.03 -4.74
C LEU A 96 -1.83 10.60 -5.57
N PHE A 97 -1.81 10.94 -6.85
CA PHE A 97 -0.71 10.63 -7.75
C PHE A 97 0.60 11.24 -7.27
N ASN A 98 0.60 12.54 -6.98
CA ASN A 98 1.80 13.25 -6.53
C ASN A 98 2.27 12.74 -5.16
N GLY A 99 1.35 12.49 -4.23
CA GLY A 99 1.69 12.00 -2.91
C GLY A 99 2.27 10.60 -2.92
N LEU A 100 1.60 9.66 -3.60
CA LEU A 100 2.03 8.25 -3.63
C LEU A 100 3.27 8.02 -4.49
N SER A 101 3.46 8.80 -5.56
CA SER A 101 4.62 8.64 -6.45
C SER A 101 5.90 9.30 -5.91
N ALA A 102 5.80 10.10 -4.85
CA ALA A 102 6.95 10.80 -4.27
C ALA A 102 8.04 9.81 -3.82
N GLY A 103 9.25 9.99 -4.31
CA GLY A 103 10.38 9.09 -4.04
C GLY A 103 10.35 7.78 -4.82
N GLY A 104 9.30 7.55 -5.61
CA GLY A 104 9.16 6.38 -6.47
C GLY A 104 9.52 6.67 -7.93
N GLN A 105 8.89 5.94 -8.83
CA GLN A 105 9.11 6.06 -10.27
C GLN A 105 7.79 6.20 -11.03
N ILE A 106 7.62 7.32 -11.75
CA ILE A 106 6.47 7.52 -12.63
C ILE A 106 6.70 6.75 -13.92
N THR A 107 5.79 5.83 -14.25
CA THR A 107 5.82 5.06 -15.50
C THR A 107 4.95 5.68 -16.57
N MET A 108 3.84 6.33 -16.17
CA MET A 108 2.96 7.09 -17.08
C MET A 108 2.45 8.33 -16.32
N PRO A 109 2.86 9.55 -16.69
CA PRO A 109 2.35 10.76 -16.06
C PRO A 109 0.84 10.90 -16.22
N MET A 110 0.20 11.61 -15.28
CA MET A 110 -1.23 11.91 -15.39
C MET A 110 -1.50 12.66 -16.69
N ASN A 111 -2.42 12.14 -17.49
CA ASN A 111 -2.79 12.73 -18.77
C ASN A 111 -4.20 12.26 -19.17
N GLN A 112 -4.83 13.03 -20.07
CA GLN A 112 -6.08 12.62 -20.67
C GLN A 112 -5.84 11.49 -21.68
N THR A 113 -6.66 10.45 -21.59
CA THR A 113 -6.58 9.29 -22.48
C THR A 113 -7.65 9.38 -23.57
N PHE A 114 -7.46 8.62 -24.66
CA PHE A 114 -8.42 8.59 -25.77
C PHE A 114 -9.78 7.97 -25.37
N TRP A 115 -9.81 7.18 -24.25
CA TRP A 115 -11.07 6.57 -23.77
C TRP A 115 -11.83 7.45 -22.77
N GLY A 116 -11.41 8.71 -22.56
CA GLY A 116 -12.16 9.68 -21.76
C GLY A 116 -11.82 9.68 -20.28
N SER A 117 -10.60 9.31 -19.91
CA SER A 117 -10.13 9.30 -18.54
C SER A 117 -8.93 10.24 -18.34
N TYR A 118 -8.77 10.68 -17.11
CA TYR A 118 -7.54 11.29 -16.62
C TYR A 118 -6.79 10.24 -15.80
N PHE A 119 -5.62 9.82 -16.28
CA PHE A 119 -5.00 8.55 -15.87
C PHE A 119 -3.49 8.67 -15.77
N GLY A 120 -2.91 8.00 -14.80
CA GLY A 120 -1.47 7.85 -14.64
C GLY A 120 -1.10 6.57 -13.91
N MET A 121 0.16 6.19 -14.04
CA MET A 121 0.74 4.98 -13.41
C MET A 121 2.09 5.30 -12.80
N PHE A 122 2.39 4.64 -11.71
CA PHE A 122 3.70 4.76 -11.05
C PHE A 122 3.97 3.54 -10.17
N THR A 123 5.24 3.40 -9.79
CA THR A 123 5.67 2.49 -8.71
C THR A 123 6.09 3.37 -7.55
N ASP A 124 5.56 3.10 -6.34
CA ASP A 124 5.92 3.90 -5.18
C ASP A 124 7.34 3.55 -4.68
N LYS A 125 7.85 4.33 -3.73
CA LYS A 125 9.20 4.12 -3.18
C LYS A 125 9.39 2.79 -2.43
N PHE A 126 8.28 2.07 -2.15
CA PHE A 126 8.29 0.75 -1.52
C PHE A 126 8.10 -0.39 -2.53
N GLY A 127 8.05 -0.09 -3.82
CA GLY A 127 7.92 -1.09 -4.89
C GLY A 127 6.49 -1.50 -5.21
N ILE A 128 5.49 -0.84 -4.67
CA ILE A 128 4.08 -1.13 -4.95
C ILE A 128 3.63 -0.36 -6.20
N HIS A 129 2.92 -1.04 -7.09
CA HIS A 129 2.45 -0.50 -8.36
C HIS A 129 1.03 0.05 -8.23
N TRP A 130 0.84 1.29 -8.73
CA TRP A 130 -0.40 2.03 -8.62
C TRP A 130 -0.86 2.58 -9.96
N MET A 131 -2.17 2.66 -10.13
CA MET A 131 -2.83 3.44 -11.18
C MET A 131 -3.76 4.44 -10.50
N VAL A 132 -3.83 5.66 -11.03
CA VAL A 132 -4.81 6.67 -10.59
C VAL A 132 -5.66 7.05 -11.79
N ASN A 133 -6.97 7.01 -11.61
CA ASN A 133 -7.94 7.27 -12.66
C ASN A 133 -9.03 8.24 -12.17
N PHE A 134 -9.41 9.15 -13.04
CA PHE A 134 -10.62 9.97 -12.90
C PHE A 134 -11.36 9.99 -14.23
N ASP A 135 -12.63 9.60 -14.23
CA ASP A 135 -13.46 9.59 -15.44
C ASP A 135 -13.88 11.02 -15.80
N LEU A 136 -13.48 11.48 -16.99
CA LEU A 136 -13.76 12.83 -17.47
C LEU A 136 -15.19 12.98 -18.00
N GLN A 137 -15.83 11.87 -18.36
CA GLN A 137 -17.21 11.87 -18.85
C GLN A 137 -18.13 11.21 -17.84
N PRO A 138 -19.28 11.83 -17.54
CA PRO A 138 -20.27 11.17 -16.69
C PRO A 138 -20.73 9.87 -17.35
N LYS A 139 -20.78 8.81 -16.56
CA LYS A 139 -21.40 7.56 -16.99
C LYS A 139 -22.90 7.81 -17.18
N ASN A 140 -23.35 7.65 -18.38
CA ASN A 140 -24.78 7.69 -18.68
C ASN A 140 -25.46 6.41 -18.15
#